data_2b0a1b5ca950ba2ab1b9d6ce474587e7
#
_entry.id   2b0a1b5ca950ba2ab1b9d6ce474587e7
#
_cell.length_a   1.000
_cell.length_b   1.000
_cell.length_c   1.000
_cell.angle_alpha   90.00
_cell.angle_beta   90.00
_cell.angle_gamma   90.00
#
_symmetry.space_group_name_H-M   'P 1'
#
loop_
_entity.id
_entity.type
_entity.pdbx_description
1 polymer ?
#
loop_
_entity_poly.entity_id
_entity_poly.type
_entity_poly.pdbx_seq_one_letter_code
_entity_poly.pdbx_strand_id
1 'polypeptide(L)'
;MLNAGGWFPDALPACGPGGKSGILSAQTEHIKEIRTSMVDILPFRGVRYDLAAAGARLSDLVAPPYDVISSAEQAALYEKHPANIVRLILGREEDKYDQAARLFREWLASGVLKADDEPAFYVYHQSFLDPATSAPVPERMGLVCLLKLEDYSTGRVLPHEKTLTGPKADRLELLRATEAQFESIYGLYSDPDRAIQSFLDEYDDRETVIESVDGMIGSSHRVERITDTNAHAVLRDLLADTPVFIADGHHRYETALAYRREVRAARPEVAEDALLPTDYILITLTAFEDEGLLVLPTHRLVRNVPEEKITALPAALAARFALSESSPETVEAEIADHAAAGGVAFGVVLPPGMVHLAVLNGESAPASDASAADRLPVTLLGNLLLEPCLGIDAAAVAAGGNVSYTRDLAEAVTAVKGGAAQAAFLLGRPTVQEVRDVSLAGDVMPQKSTFFFPKLLSGLVLRDLKADDPMEALLPDA
;
A
#
# COMPACT_ATOMS: atom_id res chain seq x y z
N MET A 1 29.85 -64.60 -2.01
CA MET A 1 29.98 -65.10 -0.63
C MET A 1 29.35 -64.04 0.28
N LEU A 2 28.21 -64.42 0.86
CA LEU A 2 27.77 -64.21 2.25
C LEU A 2 27.61 -62.73 2.72
N ASN A 3 26.60 -62.30 3.40
CA ASN A 3 25.35 -62.93 3.88
C ASN A 3 24.39 -61.79 4.33
N ALA A 4 23.15 -62.10 4.33
CA ALA A 4 21.96 -61.37 4.76
C ALA A 4 21.96 -61.08 6.28
N GLY A 5 21.17 -60.13 6.69
CA GLY A 5 20.78 -59.87 8.07
C GLY A 5 19.65 -58.83 8.12
N GLY A 6 18.42 -59.33 8.04
CA GLY A 6 17.23 -58.52 8.24
C GLY A 6 16.92 -58.30 9.71
N TRP A 7 16.24 -57.20 9.98
CA TRP A 7 15.46 -56.98 11.21
C TRP A 7 14.16 -56.29 10.87
N PHE A 8 13.06 -57.02 11.05
CA PHE A 8 11.70 -56.47 11.23
C PHE A 8 11.39 -56.49 12.73
N PRO A 9 10.75 -55.51 13.31
CA PRO A 9 9.98 -55.70 14.53
C PRO A 9 8.47 -55.69 14.26
N ASP A 10 7.82 -56.50 15.06
CA ASP A 10 6.45 -56.97 15.06
C ASP A 10 5.34 -55.96 15.28
N ALA A 11 4.18 -56.33 14.70
CA ALA A 11 2.80 -56.22 15.23
C ALA A 11 2.26 -54.87 15.74
N LEU A 12 1.40 -54.29 14.92
CA LEU A 12 0.39 -53.33 15.35
C LEU A 12 -0.72 -54.01 16.15
N PRO A 13 -1.21 -53.42 17.27
CA PRO A 13 -2.38 -53.94 17.96
C PRO A 13 -3.69 -53.61 17.23
N ALA A 14 -4.65 -54.53 17.24
CA ALA A 14 -5.97 -54.45 16.66
C ALA A 14 -6.79 -53.27 17.24
N CYS A 15 -7.28 -52.40 16.40
CA CYS A 15 -8.27 -51.36 16.76
C CYS A 15 -9.64 -52.02 16.94
N GLY A 16 -10.24 -51.80 18.12
CA GLY A 16 -11.63 -52.12 18.42
C GLY A 16 -12.60 -51.15 17.71
N PRO A 17 -13.87 -51.53 17.55
CA PRO A 17 -14.87 -50.75 16.82
C PRO A 17 -15.43 -49.60 17.69
N GLY A 18 -14.89 -48.39 17.58
CA GLY A 18 -15.39 -47.28 18.38
C GLY A 18 -14.76 -45.90 18.08
N GLY A 19 -14.28 -45.65 16.87
CA GLY A 19 -13.52 -44.40 16.60
C GLY A 19 -13.89 -43.59 15.36
N LYS A 20 -15.00 -43.88 14.67
CA LYS A 20 -15.30 -43.19 13.40
C LYS A 20 -16.09 -41.87 13.53
N SER A 21 -16.71 -41.60 14.69
CA SER A 21 -17.51 -40.39 14.87
C SER A 21 -16.66 -39.14 15.24
N GLY A 22 -15.57 -39.32 15.98
CA GLY A 22 -14.72 -38.21 16.43
C GLY A 22 -13.78 -37.63 15.34
N ILE A 23 -13.35 -38.45 14.39
CA ILE A 23 -12.45 -38.03 13.31
C ILE A 23 -13.22 -37.22 12.25
N LEU A 24 -14.47 -37.61 11.96
CA LEU A 24 -15.33 -36.85 11.03
C LEU A 24 -15.75 -35.46 11.61
N SER A 25 -15.97 -35.35 12.93
CA SER A 25 -16.29 -34.06 13.56
C SER A 25 -15.08 -33.14 13.60
N ALA A 26 -13.89 -33.65 13.94
CA ALA A 26 -12.66 -32.87 13.92
C ALA A 26 -12.24 -32.41 12.51
N GLN A 27 -12.43 -33.25 11.51
CA GLN A 27 -12.23 -32.87 10.11
C GLN A 27 -13.28 -31.87 9.63
N THR A 28 -14.53 -31.99 10.06
CA THR A 28 -15.59 -31.02 9.70
C THR A 28 -15.42 -29.69 10.44
N GLU A 29 -14.93 -29.68 11.67
CA GLU A 29 -14.56 -28.44 12.39
C GLU A 29 -13.31 -27.82 11.78
N HIS A 30 -12.29 -28.60 11.44
CA HIS A 30 -11.09 -28.08 10.78
C HIS A 30 -11.39 -27.54 9.36
N ILE A 31 -12.30 -28.17 8.61
CA ILE A 31 -12.80 -27.66 7.32
C ILE A 31 -13.67 -26.41 7.53
N LYS A 32 -14.43 -26.31 8.62
CA LYS A 32 -15.13 -25.06 8.97
C LYS A 32 -14.20 -23.95 9.41
N GLU A 33 -13.14 -24.24 10.18
CA GLU A 33 -12.10 -23.25 10.52
C GLU A 33 -11.33 -22.79 9.28
N ILE A 34 -11.01 -23.67 8.33
CA ILE A 34 -10.37 -23.32 7.05
C ILE A 34 -11.31 -22.45 6.21
N ARG A 35 -12.62 -22.72 6.15
CA ARG A 35 -13.60 -21.87 5.45
C ARG A 35 -13.80 -20.48 6.09
N THR A 36 -13.45 -20.30 7.36
CA THR A 36 -13.49 -18.98 8.03
C THR A 36 -12.23 -18.15 7.80
N SER A 37 -11.19 -18.64 7.14
CA SER A 37 -9.90 -17.98 6.95
C SER A 37 -9.63 -17.45 5.53
N MET A 38 -10.59 -17.46 4.61
CA MET A 38 -10.37 -17.11 3.21
C MET A 38 -10.49 -15.59 2.96
N VAL A 39 -9.52 -15.02 2.22
CA VAL A 39 -9.66 -13.69 1.62
C VAL A 39 -10.72 -13.79 0.52
N ASP A 40 -11.64 -12.86 0.49
CA ASP A 40 -12.74 -12.84 -0.48
C ASP A 40 -12.61 -11.63 -1.39
N ILE A 41 -12.41 -11.88 -2.70
CA ILE A 41 -12.38 -10.86 -3.74
C ILE A 41 -13.52 -11.07 -4.72
N LEU A 42 -14.05 -9.98 -5.27
CA LEU A 42 -15.12 -10.02 -6.27
C LEU A 42 -14.76 -9.17 -7.50
N PRO A 43 -15.20 -9.60 -8.70
CA PRO A 43 -15.25 -8.73 -9.86
C PRO A 43 -16.30 -7.63 -9.65
N PHE A 44 -16.26 -6.57 -10.46
CA PHE A 44 -17.23 -5.47 -10.36
C PHE A 44 -17.37 -4.73 -11.68
N ARG A 45 -18.44 -3.97 -11.84
CA ARG A 45 -18.66 -3.09 -13.00
C ARG A 45 -17.93 -1.77 -12.75
N GLY A 46 -16.70 -1.67 -13.25
CA GLY A 46 -15.87 -0.47 -13.10
C GLY A 46 -16.48 0.73 -13.83
N VAL A 47 -16.40 1.89 -13.19
CA VAL A 47 -16.79 3.16 -13.81
C VAL A 47 -15.55 3.83 -14.37
N ARG A 48 -15.55 4.14 -15.68
CA ARG A 48 -14.40 4.71 -16.40
C ARG A 48 -14.80 5.94 -17.20
N TYR A 49 -13.81 6.75 -17.56
CA TYR A 49 -14.04 7.88 -18.48
C TYR A 49 -14.34 7.39 -19.89
N ASP A 50 -15.41 7.94 -20.48
CA ASP A 50 -15.63 7.95 -21.92
C ASP A 50 -14.91 9.17 -22.50
N LEU A 51 -13.79 8.93 -23.18
CA LEU A 51 -12.93 10.01 -23.69
C LEU A 51 -13.60 10.85 -24.77
N ALA A 52 -14.49 10.22 -25.54
CA ALA A 52 -15.24 10.92 -26.59
C ALA A 52 -16.27 11.88 -25.97
N ALA A 53 -17.00 11.43 -24.94
CA ALA A 53 -17.95 12.27 -24.22
C ALA A 53 -17.25 13.34 -23.36
N ALA A 54 -16.10 13.03 -22.79
CA ALA A 54 -15.28 13.99 -22.05
C ALA A 54 -14.65 15.05 -22.97
N GLY A 55 -14.38 14.71 -24.24
CA GLY A 55 -13.69 15.58 -25.18
C GLY A 55 -12.24 15.86 -24.80
N ALA A 56 -11.57 14.92 -24.11
CA ALA A 56 -10.25 15.10 -23.52
C ALA A 56 -9.41 13.82 -23.61
N ARG A 57 -8.10 13.94 -23.44
CA ARG A 57 -7.21 12.80 -23.27
C ARG A 57 -7.31 12.32 -21.82
N LEU A 58 -7.12 11.03 -21.58
CA LEU A 58 -7.16 10.47 -20.22
C LEU A 58 -6.13 11.13 -19.30
N SER A 59 -4.94 11.50 -19.80
CA SER A 59 -3.91 12.24 -19.05
C SER A 59 -4.36 13.61 -18.50
N ASP A 60 -5.42 14.18 -19.08
CA ASP A 60 -5.98 15.45 -18.61
C ASP A 60 -7.07 15.23 -17.52
N LEU A 61 -7.55 13.99 -17.37
CA LEU A 61 -8.67 13.61 -16.50
C LEU A 61 -8.22 12.91 -15.21
N VAL A 62 -7.10 12.19 -15.25
CA VAL A 62 -6.55 11.45 -14.09
C VAL A 62 -5.66 12.34 -13.22
N ALA A 63 -5.38 11.87 -12.00
CA ALA A 63 -4.51 12.55 -11.05
C ALA A 63 -3.75 11.51 -10.19
N PRO A 64 -2.67 11.90 -9.49
CA PRO A 64 -2.13 11.09 -8.40
C PRO A 64 -3.14 10.92 -7.27
N PRO A 65 -2.88 10.03 -6.29
CA PRO A 65 -3.67 9.96 -5.07
C PRO A 65 -3.69 11.31 -4.32
N TYR A 66 -4.80 11.57 -3.65
CA TYR A 66 -5.07 12.86 -2.99
C TYR A 66 -3.97 13.30 -2.00
N ASP A 67 -3.33 12.35 -1.32
CA ASP A 67 -2.37 12.59 -0.22
C ASP A 67 -0.95 12.91 -0.68
N VAL A 68 -0.68 12.79 -1.98
CA VAL A 68 0.61 13.20 -2.58
C VAL A 68 0.50 14.45 -3.45
N ILE A 69 -0.71 15.03 -3.60
CA ILE A 69 -0.94 16.24 -4.39
C ILE A 69 -0.67 17.47 -3.53
N SER A 70 0.32 18.28 -3.89
CA SER A 70 0.57 19.60 -3.29
C SER A 70 -0.50 20.61 -3.73
N SER A 71 -0.61 21.74 -3.01
CA SER A 71 -1.52 22.82 -3.39
C SER A 71 -1.25 23.41 -4.78
N ALA A 72 0.01 23.44 -5.19
CA ALA A 72 0.39 23.90 -6.54
C ALA A 72 -0.04 22.92 -7.62
N GLU A 73 0.18 21.62 -7.38
CA GLU A 73 -0.26 20.54 -8.28
C GLU A 73 -1.77 20.46 -8.36
N GLN A 74 -2.49 20.59 -7.24
CA GLN A 74 -3.96 20.68 -7.24
C GLN A 74 -4.43 21.83 -8.15
N ALA A 75 -3.77 23.00 -8.04
CA ALA A 75 -4.09 24.15 -8.91
C ALA A 75 -3.92 23.79 -10.39
N ALA A 76 -2.79 23.18 -10.74
CA ALA A 76 -2.50 22.79 -12.10
C ALA A 76 -3.47 21.74 -12.64
N LEU A 77 -3.86 20.75 -11.82
CA LEU A 77 -4.83 19.71 -12.19
C LEU A 77 -6.24 20.30 -12.42
N TYR A 78 -6.65 21.28 -11.62
CA TYR A 78 -7.92 22.00 -11.81
C TYR A 78 -7.98 22.75 -13.14
N GLU A 79 -6.84 23.27 -13.62
CA GLU A 79 -6.75 24.00 -14.90
C GLU A 79 -6.67 23.04 -16.11
N LYS A 80 -6.26 21.79 -15.93
CA LYS A 80 -6.13 20.82 -17.03
C LYS A 80 -7.46 20.55 -17.71
N HIS A 81 -8.49 20.19 -16.93
CA HIS A 81 -9.81 19.88 -17.47
C HIS A 81 -10.92 20.00 -16.41
N PRO A 82 -12.13 20.46 -16.80
CA PRO A 82 -13.29 20.53 -15.89
C PRO A 82 -13.70 19.19 -15.30
N ALA A 83 -13.44 18.08 -15.99
CA ALA A 83 -13.71 16.73 -15.52
C ALA A 83 -12.46 16.02 -14.98
N ASN A 84 -11.41 16.73 -14.58
CA ASN A 84 -10.28 16.09 -13.91
C ASN A 84 -10.71 15.52 -12.56
N ILE A 85 -10.30 14.28 -12.27
CA ILE A 85 -10.68 13.53 -11.05
C ILE A 85 -10.31 14.26 -9.75
N VAL A 86 -9.34 15.17 -9.77
CA VAL A 86 -8.94 15.98 -8.61
C VAL A 86 -10.12 16.72 -7.98
N ARG A 87 -11.14 17.07 -8.78
CA ARG A 87 -12.36 17.75 -8.30
C ARG A 87 -13.22 16.84 -7.43
N LEU A 88 -13.11 15.53 -7.60
CA LEU A 88 -13.82 14.55 -6.78
C LEU A 88 -13.00 14.17 -5.54
N ILE A 89 -11.69 13.95 -5.71
CA ILE A 89 -10.84 13.42 -4.63
C ILE A 89 -10.26 14.50 -3.72
N LEU A 90 -10.09 15.72 -4.22
CA LEU A 90 -9.45 16.84 -3.50
C LEU A 90 -10.07 18.19 -3.91
N GLY A 91 -11.37 18.37 -3.59
CA GLY A 91 -12.09 19.60 -3.85
C GLY A 91 -11.54 20.80 -3.07
N ARG A 92 -11.71 22.02 -3.62
CA ARG A 92 -11.23 23.27 -3.04
C ARG A 92 -12.31 24.07 -2.35
N GLU A 93 -13.55 23.79 -2.72
CA GLU A 93 -14.72 24.54 -2.34
C GLU A 93 -15.07 24.27 -0.87
N GLU A 94 -15.80 25.17 -0.24
CA GLU A 94 -16.24 25.01 1.15
C GLU A 94 -17.18 23.82 1.29
N ASP A 95 -18.08 23.61 0.29
CA ASP A 95 -18.99 22.47 0.17
C ASP A 95 -18.41 21.30 -0.66
N LYS A 96 -17.09 21.07 -0.59
CA LYS A 96 -16.34 20.16 -1.48
C LYS A 96 -16.90 18.74 -1.59
N TYR A 97 -17.51 18.22 -0.53
CA TYR A 97 -18.08 16.86 -0.54
C TYR A 97 -19.40 16.81 -1.31
N ASP A 98 -20.30 17.78 -1.08
CA ASP A 98 -21.55 17.90 -1.82
C ASP A 98 -21.28 18.21 -3.30
N GLN A 99 -20.26 19.01 -3.58
CA GLN A 99 -19.84 19.29 -4.94
C GLN A 99 -19.29 18.04 -5.62
N ALA A 100 -18.44 17.27 -4.95
CA ALA A 100 -17.94 16.00 -5.49
C ALA A 100 -19.11 15.04 -5.82
N ALA A 101 -20.08 14.94 -4.93
CA ALA A 101 -21.28 14.13 -5.16
C ALA A 101 -22.08 14.60 -6.38
N ARG A 102 -22.33 15.93 -6.51
CA ARG A 102 -23.02 16.49 -7.68
C ARG A 102 -22.26 16.23 -8.97
N LEU A 103 -20.95 16.55 -9.01
CA LEU A 103 -20.11 16.37 -10.19
C LEU A 103 -20.06 14.90 -10.62
N PHE A 104 -19.89 13.97 -9.67
CA PHE A 104 -19.88 12.55 -9.98
C PHE A 104 -21.19 12.11 -10.67
N ARG A 105 -22.34 12.50 -10.13
CA ARG A 105 -23.64 12.17 -10.73
C ARG A 105 -23.87 12.89 -12.09
N GLU A 106 -23.40 14.12 -12.22
CA GLU A 106 -23.43 14.86 -13.48
C GLU A 106 -22.56 14.18 -14.56
N TRP A 107 -21.36 13.73 -14.21
CA TRP A 107 -20.48 13.05 -15.17
C TRP A 107 -21.05 11.69 -15.60
N LEU A 108 -21.70 10.96 -14.69
CA LEU A 108 -22.44 9.74 -15.06
C LEU A 108 -23.63 10.06 -15.97
N ALA A 109 -24.46 11.05 -15.63
CA ALA A 109 -25.65 11.42 -16.41
C ALA A 109 -25.31 11.97 -17.80
N SER A 110 -24.19 12.68 -17.94
CA SER A 110 -23.71 13.22 -19.22
C SER A 110 -22.91 12.21 -20.04
N GLY A 111 -22.59 11.03 -19.49
CA GLY A 111 -21.80 10.01 -20.15
C GLY A 111 -20.29 10.27 -20.13
N VAL A 112 -19.82 11.32 -19.44
CA VAL A 112 -18.38 11.55 -19.22
C VAL A 112 -17.74 10.39 -18.43
N LEU A 113 -18.50 9.87 -17.46
CA LEU A 113 -18.21 8.60 -16.80
C LEU A 113 -19.25 7.56 -17.22
N LYS A 114 -18.79 6.33 -17.42
CA LYS A 114 -19.66 5.22 -17.84
C LYS A 114 -19.27 3.95 -17.09
N ALA A 115 -20.27 3.25 -16.54
CA ALA A 115 -20.07 1.93 -15.98
C ALA A 115 -19.88 0.89 -17.11
N ASP A 116 -19.01 -0.09 -16.88
CA ASP A 116 -18.89 -1.23 -17.77
C ASP A 116 -20.15 -2.07 -17.79
N ASP A 117 -20.40 -2.77 -18.88
CA ASP A 117 -21.65 -3.52 -19.09
C ASP A 117 -21.71 -4.80 -18.25
N GLU A 118 -20.54 -5.39 -17.92
CA GLU A 118 -20.40 -6.64 -17.21
C GLU A 118 -19.40 -6.50 -16.05
N PRO A 119 -19.55 -7.28 -14.95
CA PRO A 119 -18.56 -7.37 -13.92
C PRO A 119 -17.23 -7.92 -14.45
N ALA A 120 -16.11 -7.34 -14.03
CA ALA A 120 -14.78 -7.74 -14.43
C ALA A 120 -13.77 -7.66 -13.28
N PHE A 121 -12.71 -8.44 -13.37
CA PHE A 121 -11.43 -8.08 -12.79
C PHE A 121 -10.65 -7.24 -13.80
N TYR A 122 -9.85 -6.28 -13.29
CA TYR A 122 -9.01 -5.46 -14.16
C TYR A 122 -7.56 -5.75 -13.87
N VAL A 123 -6.75 -5.85 -14.94
CA VAL A 123 -5.30 -6.01 -14.83
C VAL A 123 -4.67 -4.66 -15.13
N TYR A 124 -4.01 -4.10 -14.13
CA TYR A 124 -3.40 -2.78 -14.18
C TYR A 124 -1.89 -2.90 -14.34
N HIS A 125 -1.36 -2.40 -15.43
CA HIS A 125 0.05 -2.42 -15.79
C HIS A 125 0.67 -1.04 -15.59
N GLN A 126 1.87 -1.01 -15.00
CA GLN A 126 2.65 0.20 -14.78
C GLN A 126 4.08 -0.01 -15.26
N SER A 127 4.49 0.74 -16.29
CA SER A 127 5.87 0.80 -16.79
C SER A 127 6.49 2.12 -16.36
N PHE A 128 7.70 2.10 -15.81
CA PHE A 128 8.35 3.30 -15.27
C PHE A 128 9.86 3.15 -15.17
N LEU A 129 10.54 4.27 -14.91
CA LEU A 129 11.96 4.30 -14.61
C LEU A 129 12.18 4.47 -13.09
N ASP A 130 13.22 3.88 -12.57
CA ASP A 130 13.67 4.16 -11.21
C ASP A 130 14.10 5.65 -11.11
N PRO A 131 13.47 6.45 -10.24
CA PRO A 131 13.75 7.89 -10.15
C PRO A 131 15.20 8.21 -9.74
N ALA A 132 15.88 7.32 -9.00
CA ALA A 132 17.25 7.56 -8.55
C ALA A 132 18.28 7.22 -9.63
N THR A 133 18.05 6.16 -10.42
CA THR A 133 19.03 5.65 -11.39
C THR A 133 18.65 5.93 -12.84
N SER A 134 17.40 6.32 -13.09
CA SER A 134 16.80 6.41 -14.45
C SER A 134 16.85 5.10 -15.23
N ALA A 135 17.10 3.98 -14.58
CA ALA A 135 17.07 2.67 -15.19
C ALA A 135 15.62 2.18 -15.36
N PRO A 136 15.29 1.46 -16.44
CA PRO A 136 13.98 0.83 -16.58
C PRO A 136 13.79 -0.23 -15.48
N VAL A 137 12.61 -0.19 -14.88
CA VAL A 137 12.11 -1.21 -13.94
C VAL A 137 11.22 -2.16 -14.70
N PRO A 138 11.21 -3.48 -14.41
CA PRO A 138 10.22 -4.39 -14.98
C PRO A 138 8.80 -3.86 -14.82
N GLU A 139 7.92 -4.15 -15.79
CA GLU A 139 6.53 -3.73 -15.71
C GLU A 139 5.88 -4.36 -14.48
N ARG A 140 5.25 -3.52 -13.64
CA ARG A 140 4.49 -3.96 -12.47
C ARG A 140 3.06 -4.27 -12.87
N MET A 141 2.54 -5.40 -12.42
CA MET A 141 1.17 -5.82 -12.66
C MET A 141 0.37 -5.84 -11.37
N GLY A 142 -0.89 -5.39 -11.43
CA GLY A 142 -1.80 -5.43 -10.29
C GLY A 142 -3.21 -5.84 -10.70
N LEU A 143 -3.84 -6.71 -9.89
CA LEU A 143 -5.24 -7.11 -10.05
C LEU A 143 -6.15 -6.12 -9.33
N VAL A 144 -6.99 -5.38 -10.07
CA VAL A 144 -7.99 -4.46 -9.52
C VAL A 144 -9.29 -5.21 -9.30
N CYS A 145 -9.77 -5.23 -8.07
CA CYS A 145 -10.94 -6.00 -7.66
C CYS A 145 -11.63 -5.35 -6.46
N LEU A 146 -12.70 -5.96 -5.99
CA LEU A 146 -13.30 -5.67 -4.70
C LEU A 146 -12.75 -6.64 -3.66
N LEU A 147 -12.22 -6.13 -2.56
CA LEU A 147 -11.77 -6.92 -1.41
C LEU A 147 -12.79 -6.80 -0.29
N LYS A 148 -13.21 -7.92 0.30
CA LYS A 148 -14.04 -7.91 1.49
C LYS A 148 -13.34 -7.22 2.64
N LEU A 149 -14.04 -6.29 3.29
CA LEU A 149 -13.55 -5.57 4.44
C LEU A 149 -13.52 -6.49 5.67
N GLU A 150 -12.36 -6.62 6.27
CA GLU A 150 -12.13 -7.43 7.45
C GLU A 150 -11.47 -6.58 8.55
N ASP A 151 -11.86 -6.81 9.80
CA ASP A 151 -11.11 -6.23 10.92
C ASP A 151 -9.68 -6.82 10.95
N TYR A 152 -8.69 -6.00 11.26
CA TYR A 152 -7.29 -6.43 11.29
C TYR A 152 -7.03 -7.63 12.21
N SER A 153 -7.84 -7.77 13.26
CA SER A 153 -7.77 -8.91 14.18
C SER A 153 -8.04 -10.27 13.55
N THR A 154 -8.62 -10.31 12.34
CA THR A 154 -8.83 -11.57 11.61
C THR A 154 -7.54 -12.11 10.99
N GLY A 155 -6.50 -11.28 10.84
CA GLY A 155 -5.25 -11.64 10.18
C GLY A 155 -5.32 -11.78 8.67
N ARG A 156 -6.49 -11.53 8.04
CA ARG A 156 -6.68 -11.64 6.58
C ARG A 156 -6.21 -10.39 5.85
N VAL A 157 -6.40 -9.24 6.45
CA VAL A 157 -5.90 -7.96 5.96
C VAL A 157 -5.01 -7.37 7.04
N LEU A 158 -3.77 -7.07 6.68
CA LEU A 158 -2.73 -6.65 7.59
C LEU A 158 -2.26 -5.23 7.26
N PRO A 159 -2.29 -4.29 8.21
CA PRO A 159 -1.70 -2.97 8.02
C PRO A 159 -0.19 -3.04 8.27
N HIS A 160 0.57 -2.13 7.69
CA HIS A 160 1.98 -1.94 8.05
C HIS A 160 2.30 -0.55 8.60
N GLU A 161 1.33 0.36 8.63
CA GLU A 161 1.52 1.76 9.07
C GLU A 161 0.35 2.23 9.96
N LYS A 162 0.63 3.08 10.96
CA LYS A 162 -0.38 3.73 11.81
C LYS A 162 -1.09 4.84 11.06
N THR A 163 -2.41 4.96 11.25
CA THR A 163 -3.23 6.00 10.64
C THR A 163 -3.44 7.21 11.55
N LEU A 164 -3.72 8.36 10.94
CA LEU A 164 -4.08 9.61 11.61
C LEU A 164 -5.59 9.85 11.60
N THR A 165 -6.11 10.52 12.62
CA THR A 165 -7.56 10.79 12.75
C THR A 165 -8.08 11.78 11.71
N GLY A 166 -7.33 12.85 11.41
CA GLY A 166 -7.77 13.91 10.50
C GLY A 166 -8.09 13.44 9.08
N PRO A 167 -7.15 12.76 8.38
CA PRO A 167 -7.40 12.23 7.05
C PRO A 167 -8.57 11.24 6.98
N LYS A 168 -8.80 10.44 8.04
CA LYS A 168 -9.94 9.52 8.11
C LYS A 168 -11.27 10.25 8.11
N ALA A 169 -11.39 11.32 8.89
CA ALA A 169 -12.62 12.11 8.96
C ALA A 169 -12.95 12.73 7.58
N ASP A 170 -11.95 13.32 6.91
CA ASP A 170 -12.13 13.91 5.57
C ASP A 170 -12.58 12.87 4.53
N ARG A 171 -11.93 11.71 4.49
CA ARG A 171 -12.32 10.64 3.55
C ARG A 171 -13.69 10.03 3.86
N LEU A 172 -14.09 9.98 5.14
CA LEU A 172 -15.40 9.47 5.55
C LEU A 172 -16.54 10.40 5.07
N GLU A 173 -16.36 11.73 5.20
CA GLU A 173 -17.33 12.69 4.67
C GLU A 173 -17.45 12.58 3.15
N LEU A 174 -16.34 12.42 2.42
CA LEU A 174 -16.37 12.21 0.98
C LEU A 174 -17.16 10.94 0.62
N LEU A 175 -16.86 9.83 1.29
CA LEU A 175 -17.53 8.54 1.03
C LEU A 175 -19.03 8.59 1.35
N ARG A 176 -19.42 9.24 2.45
CA ARG A 176 -20.82 9.47 2.81
C ARG A 176 -21.58 10.28 1.75
N ALA A 177 -20.95 11.36 1.27
CA ALA A 177 -21.58 12.25 0.30
C ALA A 177 -21.72 11.61 -1.09
N THR A 178 -20.70 10.89 -1.53
CA THR A 178 -20.61 10.38 -2.91
C THR A 178 -21.16 8.97 -3.07
N GLU A 179 -21.07 8.14 -2.01
CA GLU A 179 -21.28 6.69 -2.07
C GLU A 179 -20.51 6.06 -3.24
N ALA A 180 -19.23 6.46 -3.37
CA ALA A 180 -18.34 6.00 -4.44
C ALA A 180 -16.87 5.90 -3.95
N GLN A 181 -16.10 5.06 -4.62
CA GLN A 181 -14.67 4.89 -4.39
C GLN A 181 -13.93 5.33 -5.66
N PHE A 182 -13.24 6.46 -5.59
CA PHE A 182 -12.55 7.09 -6.72
C PHE A 182 -11.09 6.69 -6.85
N GLU A 183 -10.56 6.03 -5.85
CA GLU A 183 -9.17 5.67 -5.71
C GLU A 183 -9.06 4.24 -5.16
N SER A 184 -8.40 3.37 -5.91
CA SER A 184 -8.04 2.04 -5.41
C SER A 184 -7.05 2.14 -4.26
N ILE A 185 -7.24 1.39 -3.17
CA ILE A 185 -6.15 1.16 -2.23
C ILE A 185 -5.15 0.20 -2.87
N TYR A 186 -3.93 0.16 -2.34
CA TYR A 186 -2.88 -0.73 -2.84
C TYR A 186 -2.61 -1.81 -1.81
N GLY A 187 -2.70 -3.06 -2.23
CA GLY A 187 -2.45 -4.24 -1.42
C GLY A 187 -1.38 -5.13 -2.02
N LEU A 188 -0.67 -5.85 -1.16
CA LEU A 188 0.31 -6.86 -1.55
C LEU A 188 -0.16 -8.23 -1.05
N TYR A 189 0.21 -9.28 -1.78
CA TYR A 189 0.00 -10.67 -1.40
C TYR A 189 1.24 -11.50 -1.75
N SER A 190 1.39 -12.68 -1.14
CA SER A 190 2.52 -13.58 -1.44
C SER A 190 2.13 -14.58 -2.52
N ASP A 191 2.94 -14.66 -3.57
CA ASP A 191 2.80 -15.60 -4.70
C ASP A 191 4.16 -16.23 -5.05
N PRO A 192 4.78 -16.97 -4.09
CA PRO A 192 6.15 -17.49 -4.25
C PRO A 192 6.28 -18.48 -5.41
N ASP A 193 5.21 -19.18 -5.74
CA ASP A 193 5.15 -20.11 -6.87
C ASP A 193 4.72 -19.43 -8.17
N ARG A 194 4.46 -18.11 -8.14
CA ARG A 194 3.99 -17.28 -9.26
C ARG A 194 2.73 -17.83 -9.94
N ALA A 195 1.85 -18.47 -9.18
CA ALA A 195 0.64 -19.11 -9.72
C ALA A 195 -0.34 -18.08 -10.30
N ILE A 196 -0.55 -16.97 -9.57
CA ILE A 196 -1.45 -15.89 -10.00
C ILE A 196 -0.80 -15.13 -11.15
N GLN A 197 0.49 -14.82 -11.03
CA GLN A 197 1.24 -14.14 -12.09
C GLN A 197 1.22 -14.94 -13.39
N SER A 198 1.53 -16.25 -13.33
CA SER A 198 1.51 -17.15 -14.50
C SER A 198 0.12 -17.25 -15.12
N PHE A 199 -0.92 -17.34 -14.29
CA PHE A 199 -2.29 -17.33 -14.80
C PHE A 199 -2.58 -16.03 -15.57
N LEU A 200 -2.22 -14.88 -15.00
CA LEU A 200 -2.42 -13.59 -15.66
C LEU A 200 -1.56 -13.44 -16.93
N ASP A 201 -0.34 -13.94 -16.95
CA ASP A 201 0.55 -13.88 -18.11
C ASP A 201 0.05 -14.76 -19.27
N GLU A 202 -0.52 -15.94 -18.97
CA GLU A 202 -0.98 -16.93 -19.94
C GLU A 202 -2.43 -16.71 -20.41
N TYR A 203 -3.21 -15.90 -19.69
CA TYR A 203 -4.62 -15.66 -20.02
C TYR A 203 -4.76 -14.62 -21.14
N ASP A 204 -5.09 -15.08 -22.35
CA ASP A 204 -5.11 -14.25 -23.57
C ASP A 204 -6.45 -13.52 -23.80
N ASP A 205 -7.57 -13.95 -23.18
CA ASP A 205 -8.89 -13.37 -23.38
C ASP A 205 -9.11 -12.12 -22.50
N ARG A 206 -8.25 -11.11 -22.70
CA ARG A 206 -8.30 -9.81 -22.03
C ARG A 206 -8.62 -8.70 -23.00
N GLU A 207 -9.55 -7.84 -22.63
CA GLU A 207 -9.87 -6.65 -23.39
C GLU A 207 -9.09 -5.43 -22.86
N THR A 208 -8.28 -4.80 -23.71
CA THR A 208 -7.63 -3.54 -23.36
C THR A 208 -8.67 -2.42 -23.30
N VAL A 209 -8.89 -1.87 -22.13
CA VAL A 209 -9.87 -0.79 -21.88
C VAL A 209 -9.22 0.57 -21.70
N ILE A 210 -7.91 0.60 -21.39
CA ILE A 210 -7.05 1.79 -21.38
C ILE A 210 -5.73 1.37 -22.04
N GLU A 211 -5.47 1.86 -23.27
CA GLU A 211 -4.28 1.47 -24.02
C GLU A 211 -2.99 2.00 -23.38
N SER A 212 -2.94 3.27 -23.09
CA SER A 212 -1.84 3.89 -22.35
C SER A 212 -2.24 5.28 -21.88
N VAL A 213 -1.80 5.64 -20.70
CA VAL A 213 -1.87 7.02 -20.20
C VAL A 213 -0.56 7.35 -19.49
N ASP A 214 0.01 8.49 -19.85
CA ASP A 214 1.19 8.99 -19.15
C ASP A 214 0.80 9.44 -17.75
N GLY A 215 1.45 8.86 -16.77
CA GLY A 215 1.36 9.23 -15.38
C GLY A 215 2.34 10.36 -15.03
N MET A 216 2.49 10.58 -13.75
CA MET A 216 3.53 11.49 -13.24
C MET A 216 4.90 10.82 -13.31
N ILE A 217 5.96 11.65 -13.49
CA ILE A 217 7.37 11.23 -13.38
C ILE A 217 7.73 10.12 -14.39
N GLY A 218 7.25 10.23 -15.64
CA GLY A 218 7.65 9.31 -16.71
C GLY A 218 7.13 7.87 -16.55
N SER A 219 6.02 7.69 -15.82
CA SER A 219 5.32 6.41 -15.79
C SER A 219 4.25 6.32 -16.87
N SER A 220 4.02 5.10 -17.38
CA SER A 220 2.94 4.78 -18.31
C SER A 220 2.04 3.73 -17.70
N HIS A 221 0.73 3.84 -17.95
CA HIS A 221 -0.29 3.03 -17.31
C HIS A 221 -1.24 2.46 -18.34
N ARG A 222 -1.52 1.15 -18.25
CA ARG A 222 -2.44 0.41 -19.13
C ARG A 222 -3.40 -0.40 -18.28
N VAL A 223 -4.64 -0.56 -18.70
CA VAL A 223 -5.63 -1.40 -18.01
C VAL A 223 -6.32 -2.32 -19.01
N GLU A 224 -6.40 -3.58 -18.65
CA GLU A 224 -7.15 -4.62 -19.34
C GLU A 224 -8.26 -5.13 -18.42
N ARG A 225 -9.32 -5.74 -18.97
CA ARG A 225 -10.38 -6.37 -18.19
C ARG A 225 -10.55 -7.83 -18.53
N ILE A 226 -10.96 -8.63 -17.55
CA ILE A 226 -11.30 -10.04 -17.64
C ILE A 226 -12.76 -10.17 -17.24
N THR A 227 -13.63 -10.63 -18.14
CA THR A 227 -15.07 -10.80 -17.90
C THR A 227 -15.48 -12.28 -17.81
N ASP A 228 -14.60 -13.22 -18.17
CA ASP A 228 -14.86 -14.65 -18.08
C ASP A 228 -15.05 -15.11 -16.62
N THR A 229 -16.21 -15.67 -16.31
CA THR A 229 -16.58 -16.15 -14.98
C THR A 229 -15.70 -17.31 -14.50
N ASN A 230 -15.17 -18.14 -15.42
CA ASN A 230 -14.23 -19.22 -15.04
C ASN A 230 -12.90 -18.62 -14.59
N ALA A 231 -12.38 -17.61 -15.30
CA ALA A 231 -11.19 -16.89 -14.88
C ALA A 231 -11.40 -16.19 -13.53
N HIS A 232 -12.60 -15.65 -13.27
CA HIS A 232 -12.96 -15.08 -11.96
C HIS A 232 -12.88 -16.15 -10.86
N ALA A 233 -13.41 -17.33 -11.08
CA ALA A 233 -13.36 -18.41 -10.09
C ALA A 233 -11.90 -18.83 -9.79
N VAL A 234 -11.07 -19.00 -10.83
CA VAL A 234 -9.65 -19.35 -10.66
C VAL A 234 -8.89 -18.30 -9.85
N LEU A 235 -9.04 -17.00 -10.18
CA LEU A 235 -8.36 -15.92 -9.46
C LEU A 235 -8.80 -15.84 -7.99
N ARG A 236 -10.07 -16.05 -7.72
CA ARG A 236 -10.59 -16.10 -6.35
C ARG A 236 -10.00 -17.27 -5.56
N ASP A 237 -9.95 -18.45 -6.15
CA ASP A 237 -9.40 -19.64 -5.51
C ASP A 237 -7.89 -19.48 -5.22
N LEU A 238 -7.14 -18.91 -6.17
CA LEU A 238 -5.69 -18.68 -6.00
C LEU A 238 -5.37 -17.68 -4.87
N LEU A 239 -6.22 -16.67 -4.66
CA LEU A 239 -6.03 -15.66 -3.62
C LEU A 239 -6.64 -16.03 -2.26
N ALA A 240 -7.51 -17.03 -2.21
CA ALA A 240 -8.34 -17.33 -1.05
C ALA A 240 -7.57 -17.49 0.27
N ASP A 241 -6.46 -18.23 0.23
CA ASP A 241 -5.69 -18.58 1.43
C ASP A 241 -4.52 -17.62 1.73
N THR A 242 -4.43 -16.52 0.98
CA THR A 242 -3.29 -15.60 1.06
C THR A 242 -3.68 -14.29 1.76
N PRO A 243 -3.05 -13.90 2.87
CA PRO A 243 -3.35 -12.63 3.52
C PRO A 243 -2.96 -11.45 2.62
N VAL A 244 -3.75 -10.38 2.69
CA VAL A 244 -3.50 -9.12 1.98
C VAL A 244 -2.83 -8.12 2.93
N PHE A 245 -1.72 -7.55 2.49
CA PHE A 245 -0.97 -6.52 3.21
C PHE A 245 -1.29 -5.16 2.58
N ILE A 246 -1.82 -4.22 3.34
CA ILE A 246 -2.09 -2.88 2.81
C ILE A 246 -0.74 -2.19 2.57
N ALA A 247 -0.43 -1.84 1.33
CA ALA A 247 0.78 -1.12 0.94
C ALA A 247 0.57 0.40 0.89
N ASP A 248 -0.64 0.82 0.51
CA ASP A 248 -1.03 2.23 0.47
C ASP A 248 -2.54 2.38 0.66
N GLY A 249 -2.96 3.48 1.28
CA GLY A 249 -4.38 3.75 1.50
C GLY A 249 -4.94 3.22 2.82
N HIS A 250 -4.14 3.05 3.86
CA HIS A 250 -4.59 2.66 5.21
C HIS A 250 -5.76 3.51 5.73
N HIS A 251 -5.70 4.84 5.53
CA HIS A 251 -6.79 5.73 5.92
C HIS A 251 -8.08 5.42 5.17
N ARG A 252 -8.01 5.10 3.86
CA ARG A 252 -9.17 4.74 3.04
C ARG A 252 -9.76 3.40 3.46
N TYR A 253 -8.93 2.41 3.81
CA TYR A 253 -9.39 1.12 4.33
C TYR A 253 -10.16 1.27 5.64
N GLU A 254 -9.57 1.96 6.63
CA GLU A 254 -10.22 2.19 7.93
C GLU A 254 -11.48 3.06 7.81
N THR A 255 -11.50 4.01 6.88
CA THR A 255 -12.69 4.79 6.54
C THR A 255 -13.80 3.90 6.00
N ALA A 256 -13.49 2.98 5.09
CA ALA A 256 -14.45 2.03 4.56
C ALA A 256 -15.01 1.10 5.64
N LEU A 257 -14.17 0.61 6.58
CA LEU A 257 -14.62 -0.13 7.75
C LEU A 257 -15.59 0.68 8.63
N ALA A 258 -15.28 1.96 8.86
CA ALA A 258 -16.15 2.83 9.64
C ALA A 258 -17.50 3.04 8.93
N TYR A 259 -17.48 3.33 7.62
CA TYR A 259 -18.68 3.52 6.82
C TYR A 259 -19.54 2.26 6.75
N ARG A 260 -18.93 1.08 6.58
CA ARG A 260 -19.64 -0.21 6.67
C ARG A 260 -20.42 -0.36 7.97
N ARG A 261 -19.77 -0.05 9.10
CA ARG A 261 -20.41 -0.13 10.42
C ARG A 261 -21.59 0.83 10.56
N GLU A 262 -21.47 2.06 10.05
CA GLU A 262 -22.55 3.04 10.02
C GLU A 262 -23.75 2.56 9.18
N VAL A 263 -23.49 2.08 7.97
CA VAL A 263 -24.55 1.60 7.06
C VAL A 263 -25.26 0.38 7.66
N ARG A 264 -24.54 -0.59 8.23
CA ARG A 264 -25.16 -1.74 8.89
C ARG A 264 -25.93 -1.35 10.14
N ALA A 265 -25.44 -0.42 10.96
CA ALA A 265 -26.17 0.10 12.11
C ALA A 265 -27.46 0.84 11.73
N ALA A 266 -27.49 1.49 10.56
CA ALA A 266 -28.68 2.16 10.03
C ALA A 266 -29.68 1.19 9.38
N ARG A 267 -29.32 -0.07 9.15
CA ARG A 267 -30.14 -1.10 8.48
C ARG A 267 -30.21 -2.40 9.30
N PRO A 268 -30.77 -2.34 10.52
CA PRO A 268 -30.83 -3.51 11.41
C PRO A 268 -31.70 -4.66 10.88
N GLU A 269 -32.53 -4.39 9.85
CA GLU A 269 -33.34 -5.40 9.17
C GLU A 269 -32.54 -6.28 8.20
N VAL A 270 -31.35 -5.84 7.79
CA VAL A 270 -30.47 -6.62 6.91
C VAL A 270 -29.79 -7.70 7.71
N ALA A 271 -29.91 -8.95 7.28
CA ALA A 271 -29.28 -10.09 7.93
C ALA A 271 -27.74 -9.90 7.99
N GLU A 272 -27.12 -10.38 9.05
CA GLU A 272 -25.66 -10.20 9.26
C GLU A 272 -24.82 -10.85 8.16
N ASP A 273 -25.29 -11.96 7.61
CA ASP A 273 -24.68 -12.72 6.51
C ASP A 273 -25.03 -12.20 5.12
N ALA A 274 -26.02 -11.30 4.99
CA ALA A 274 -26.33 -10.67 3.71
C ALA A 274 -25.20 -9.72 3.28
N LEU A 275 -24.81 -9.78 2.03
CA LEU A 275 -23.73 -8.97 1.48
C LEU A 275 -24.25 -7.60 1.04
N LEU A 276 -23.56 -6.55 1.47
CA LEU A 276 -23.81 -5.18 1.05
C LEU A 276 -22.63 -4.66 0.21
N PRO A 277 -22.86 -3.74 -0.74
CA PRO A 277 -21.78 -3.08 -1.47
C PRO A 277 -20.74 -2.46 -0.54
N THR A 278 -21.14 -1.98 0.63
CA THR A 278 -20.27 -1.40 1.66
C THR A 278 -19.41 -2.42 2.41
N ASP A 279 -19.62 -3.72 2.22
CA ASP A 279 -18.75 -4.75 2.81
C ASP A 279 -17.47 -4.97 2.02
N TYR A 280 -17.31 -4.32 0.88
CA TYR A 280 -16.15 -4.46 0.00
C TYR A 280 -15.51 -3.10 -0.32
N ILE A 281 -14.21 -3.13 -0.56
CA ILE A 281 -13.41 -1.96 -0.95
C ILE A 281 -12.69 -2.20 -2.28
N LEU A 282 -12.59 -1.15 -3.09
CA LEU A 282 -11.80 -1.15 -4.31
C LEU A 282 -10.31 -1.24 -4.00
N ILE A 283 -9.64 -2.28 -4.49
CA ILE A 283 -8.22 -2.54 -4.24
C ILE A 283 -7.49 -2.93 -5.52
N THR A 284 -6.21 -2.61 -5.58
CA THR A 284 -5.25 -3.16 -6.56
C THR A 284 -4.28 -4.05 -5.80
N LEU A 285 -4.18 -5.31 -6.18
CA LEU A 285 -3.35 -6.33 -5.55
C LEU A 285 -2.15 -6.67 -6.43
N THR A 286 -0.94 -6.60 -5.88
CA THR A 286 0.31 -6.99 -6.56
C THR A 286 1.05 -8.03 -5.71
N ALA A 287 1.71 -8.98 -6.34
CA ALA A 287 2.52 -9.96 -5.63
C ALA A 287 3.76 -9.31 -4.98
N PHE A 288 4.18 -9.79 -3.80
CA PHE A 288 5.46 -9.41 -3.21
C PHE A 288 6.64 -9.76 -4.11
N GLU A 289 6.47 -10.79 -4.91
CA GLU A 289 7.44 -11.36 -5.82
C GLU A 289 7.47 -10.69 -7.21
N ASP A 290 6.64 -9.64 -7.42
CA ASP A 290 6.64 -8.84 -8.66
C ASP A 290 7.93 -8.03 -8.77
N GLU A 291 8.71 -8.26 -9.83
CA GLU A 291 10.01 -7.63 -10.07
C GLU A 291 9.90 -6.10 -10.32
N GLY A 292 8.71 -5.61 -10.66
CA GLY A 292 8.39 -4.19 -10.79
C GLY A 292 8.01 -3.51 -9.49
N LEU A 293 8.07 -4.23 -8.34
CA LEU A 293 7.73 -3.66 -7.05
C LEU A 293 8.90 -2.84 -6.50
N LEU A 294 8.75 -1.52 -6.51
CA LEU A 294 9.76 -0.57 -6.05
C LEU A 294 9.28 0.24 -4.84
N VAL A 295 10.09 0.22 -3.76
CA VAL A 295 9.86 1.05 -2.58
C VAL A 295 10.95 2.10 -2.48
N LEU A 296 10.57 3.37 -2.50
CA LEU A 296 11.52 4.48 -2.35
C LEU A 296 11.75 4.82 -0.89
N PRO A 297 12.95 5.29 -0.54
CA PRO A 297 13.23 5.81 0.79
C PRO A 297 12.46 7.10 1.03
N THR A 298 12.20 7.38 2.29
CA THR A 298 11.65 8.67 2.70
C THR A 298 12.66 9.32 3.65
N HIS A 299 13.32 10.37 3.20
CA HIS A 299 14.28 11.13 3.98
C HIS A 299 13.56 12.09 4.94
N ARG A 300 14.19 12.42 6.06
CA ARG A 300 13.65 13.30 7.10
C ARG A 300 14.40 14.61 7.13
N LEU A 301 13.67 15.72 6.94
CA LEU A 301 14.17 17.08 7.05
C LEU A 301 13.75 17.63 8.41
N VAL A 302 14.73 18.03 9.23
CA VAL A 302 14.52 18.53 10.60
C VAL A 302 14.52 20.05 10.60
N ARG A 303 13.56 20.63 11.33
CA ARG A 303 13.40 22.07 11.52
C ARG A 303 12.82 22.38 12.89
N ASN A 304 12.85 23.67 13.27
CA ASN A 304 12.29 24.17 14.54
C ASN A 304 12.85 23.47 15.77
N VAL A 305 14.13 23.11 15.74
CA VAL A 305 14.89 22.54 16.86
C VAL A 305 15.80 23.63 17.45
N PRO A 306 15.95 23.70 18.80
CA PRO A 306 16.89 24.62 19.41
C PRO A 306 18.31 24.49 18.85
N GLU A 307 18.97 25.61 18.59
CA GLU A 307 20.29 25.64 17.92
C GLU A 307 21.38 24.89 18.69
N GLU A 308 21.28 24.87 20.03
CA GLU A 308 22.20 24.11 20.87
C GLU A 308 22.14 22.61 20.62
N LYS A 309 20.95 22.07 20.28
CA LYS A 309 20.79 20.65 19.95
C LYS A 309 21.39 20.31 18.59
N ILE A 310 21.24 21.19 17.60
CA ILE A 310 21.85 21.03 16.28
C ILE A 310 23.36 21.09 16.40
N THR A 311 23.89 22.03 17.17
CA THR A 311 25.33 22.15 17.44
C THR A 311 25.91 20.93 18.15
N ALA A 312 25.15 20.31 19.05
CA ALA A 312 25.55 19.10 19.78
C ALA A 312 25.38 17.82 18.96
N LEU A 313 24.64 17.83 17.86
CA LEU A 313 24.27 16.65 17.09
C LEU A 313 25.48 15.84 16.58
N PRO A 314 26.59 16.42 16.06
CA PRO A 314 27.76 15.65 15.65
C PRO A 314 28.38 14.82 16.78
N ALA A 315 28.46 15.37 18.00
CA ALA A 315 28.97 14.66 19.17
C ALA A 315 28.01 13.54 19.63
N ALA A 316 26.69 13.79 19.57
CA ALA A 316 25.67 12.81 19.90
C ALA A 316 25.67 11.63 18.89
N LEU A 317 25.88 11.93 17.61
CA LEU A 317 26.05 10.91 16.56
C LEU A 317 27.28 10.04 16.82
N ALA A 318 28.45 10.68 17.06
CA ALA A 318 29.72 9.96 17.28
C ALA A 318 29.68 9.00 18.50
N ALA A 319 28.78 9.23 19.45
CA ALA A 319 28.61 8.35 20.61
C ALA A 319 27.95 6.99 20.24
N ARG A 320 27.19 6.92 19.15
CA ARG A 320 26.42 5.74 18.75
C ARG A 320 26.76 5.22 17.36
N PHE A 321 27.41 6.04 16.54
CA PHE A 321 27.69 5.76 15.13
C PHE A 321 29.16 6.03 14.82
N ALA A 322 29.73 5.22 13.95
CA ALA A 322 30.96 5.58 13.28
C ALA A 322 30.65 6.55 12.16
N LEU A 323 31.21 7.76 12.24
CA LEU A 323 30.99 8.82 11.25
C LEU A 323 32.16 8.87 10.26
N SER A 324 31.84 8.98 8.98
CA SER A 324 32.78 9.27 7.90
C SER A 324 32.22 10.35 6.98
N GLU A 325 33.09 11.09 6.32
CA GLU A 325 32.67 12.00 5.26
C GLU A 325 32.15 11.20 4.07
N SER A 326 31.12 11.72 3.43
CA SER A 326 30.50 11.15 2.22
C SER A 326 30.08 12.27 1.28
N SER A 327 29.46 11.91 0.16
CA SER A 327 28.95 12.84 -0.83
C SER A 327 27.51 12.52 -1.22
N PRO A 328 26.78 13.50 -1.79
CA PRO A 328 25.44 13.22 -2.32
C PRO A 328 25.42 12.11 -3.39
N GLU A 329 26.52 11.94 -4.12
CA GLU A 329 26.64 10.98 -5.21
C GLU A 329 26.89 9.54 -4.73
N THR A 330 27.43 9.36 -3.53
CA THR A 330 27.88 8.03 -3.02
C THR A 330 27.10 7.52 -1.82
N VAL A 331 26.52 8.42 -1.01
CA VAL A 331 25.93 8.05 0.28
C VAL A 331 24.80 7.02 0.19
N GLU A 332 23.99 7.04 -0.86
CA GLU A 332 22.92 6.03 -1.04
C GLU A 332 23.51 4.63 -1.29
N ALA A 333 24.54 4.53 -2.12
CA ALA A 333 25.24 3.27 -2.37
C ALA A 333 25.93 2.75 -1.10
N GLU A 334 26.59 3.64 -0.36
CA GLU A 334 27.24 3.30 0.91
C GLU A 334 26.24 2.78 1.96
N ILE A 335 25.04 3.41 2.07
CA ILE A 335 23.95 2.94 2.94
C ILE A 335 23.49 1.54 2.50
N ALA A 336 23.31 1.33 1.19
CA ALA A 336 22.86 0.06 0.64
C ALA A 336 23.90 -1.07 0.88
N ASP A 337 25.19 -0.79 0.73
CA ASP A 337 26.26 -1.74 0.99
C ASP A 337 26.29 -2.18 2.47
N HIS A 338 26.10 -1.24 3.40
CA HIS A 338 25.99 -1.57 4.82
C HIS A 338 24.74 -2.40 5.13
N ALA A 339 23.61 -2.08 4.53
CA ALA A 339 22.37 -2.86 4.69
C ALA A 339 22.53 -4.28 4.14
N ALA A 340 23.17 -4.45 2.98
CA ALA A 340 23.46 -5.77 2.40
C ALA A 340 24.40 -6.63 3.28
N ALA A 341 25.27 -5.98 4.07
CA ALA A 341 26.11 -6.62 5.08
C ALA A 341 25.38 -6.89 6.42
N GLY A 342 24.07 -6.61 6.51
CA GLY A 342 23.26 -6.77 7.73
C GLY A 342 23.47 -5.67 8.78
N GLY A 343 24.12 -4.56 8.40
CA GLY A 343 24.32 -3.38 9.25
C GLY A 343 23.24 -2.32 9.05
N VAL A 344 23.28 -1.28 9.89
CA VAL A 344 22.40 -0.11 9.78
C VAL A 344 23.26 1.14 9.59
N ALA A 345 22.95 1.90 8.55
CA ALA A 345 23.61 3.16 8.26
C ALA A 345 22.60 4.22 7.84
N PHE A 346 22.95 5.49 8.08
CA PHE A 346 22.21 6.67 7.65
C PHE A 346 23.12 7.66 6.95
N GLY A 347 22.63 8.35 5.95
CA GLY A 347 23.22 9.60 5.54
C GLY A 347 22.77 10.73 6.49
N VAL A 348 23.68 11.58 6.88
CA VAL A 348 23.38 12.74 7.73
C VAL A 348 23.87 13.99 7.02
N VAL A 349 22.98 14.93 6.76
CA VAL A 349 23.32 16.23 6.18
C VAL A 349 23.29 17.27 7.28
N LEU A 350 24.43 17.90 7.49
CA LEU A 350 24.64 18.93 8.50
C LEU A 350 25.01 20.28 7.84
N PRO A 351 24.71 21.43 8.47
CA PRO A 351 25.13 22.71 7.94
C PRO A 351 26.68 22.81 7.74
N PRO A 352 27.16 23.42 6.64
CA PRO A 352 26.39 24.08 5.59
C PRO A 352 25.95 23.21 4.41
N GLY A 353 25.59 21.96 4.62
CA GLY A 353 25.19 21.00 3.59
C GLY A 353 26.21 19.87 3.40
N MET A 354 27.05 19.62 4.41
CA MET A 354 28.00 18.50 4.42
C MET A 354 27.27 17.17 4.62
N VAL A 355 27.60 16.19 3.80
CA VAL A 355 27.04 14.83 3.88
C VAL A 355 28.00 13.92 4.62
N HIS A 356 27.50 13.19 5.58
CA HIS A 356 28.22 12.18 6.35
C HIS A 356 27.49 10.83 6.26
N LEU A 357 28.26 9.75 6.24
CA LEU A 357 27.75 8.42 6.50
C LEU A 357 27.86 8.13 8.00
N ALA A 358 26.77 7.72 8.63
CA ALA A 358 26.70 7.32 10.03
C ALA A 358 26.35 5.84 10.11
N VAL A 359 27.31 4.99 10.47
CA VAL A 359 27.17 3.54 10.60
C VAL A 359 26.95 3.19 12.08
N LEU A 360 25.86 2.48 12.39
CA LEU A 360 25.49 2.12 13.75
C LEU A 360 26.58 1.23 14.38
N ASN A 361 27.06 1.60 15.58
CA ASN A 361 28.01 0.83 16.34
C ASN A 361 27.33 -0.44 16.93
N GLY A 362 28.06 -1.56 17.00
CA GLY A 362 27.55 -2.83 17.50
C GLY A 362 26.97 -2.77 18.92
N GLU A 363 27.51 -1.90 19.78
CA GLU A 363 27.00 -1.67 21.14
C GLU A 363 25.61 -0.98 21.18
N SER A 364 25.27 -0.26 20.11
CA SER A 364 23.98 0.42 19.93
C SER A 364 23.00 -0.36 19.07
N ALA A 365 23.40 -1.54 18.57
CA ALA A 365 22.55 -2.40 17.77
C ALA A 365 21.36 -2.92 18.61
N PRO A 366 20.19 -3.14 17.97
CA PRO A 366 19.04 -3.76 18.65
C PRO A 366 19.41 -5.11 19.24
N ALA A 367 18.77 -5.46 20.37
CA ALA A 367 18.92 -6.79 20.97
C ALA A 367 18.57 -7.89 19.96
N SER A 368 19.17 -9.08 20.11
CA SER A 368 18.94 -10.21 19.20
C SER A 368 17.49 -10.70 19.15
N ASP A 369 16.72 -10.42 20.20
CA ASP A 369 15.29 -10.73 20.36
C ASP A 369 14.37 -9.52 20.08
N ALA A 370 14.91 -8.39 19.59
CA ALA A 370 14.12 -7.23 19.21
C ALA A 370 13.13 -7.58 18.10
N SER A 371 11.98 -6.93 18.10
CA SER A 371 10.94 -7.13 17.08
C SER A 371 11.43 -6.71 15.68
N ALA A 372 10.73 -7.16 14.64
CA ALA A 372 11.03 -6.71 13.27
C ALA A 372 10.91 -5.19 13.16
N ALA A 373 9.89 -4.59 13.79
CA ALA A 373 9.68 -3.14 13.79
C ALA A 373 10.82 -2.38 14.49
N ASP A 374 11.36 -2.90 15.60
CA ASP A 374 12.45 -2.26 16.35
C ASP A 374 13.79 -2.27 15.61
N ARG A 375 13.98 -3.18 14.66
CA ARG A 375 15.20 -3.30 13.84
C ARG A 375 15.19 -2.38 12.63
N LEU A 376 14.04 -1.81 12.27
CA LEU A 376 13.94 -0.93 11.11
C LEU A 376 14.85 0.28 11.24
N PRO A 377 15.58 0.67 10.19
CA PRO A 377 16.39 1.90 10.21
C PRO A 377 15.60 3.12 10.64
N VAL A 378 14.34 3.25 10.19
CA VAL A 378 13.46 4.37 10.56
C VAL A 378 13.11 4.40 12.03
N THR A 379 12.89 3.24 12.67
CA THR A 379 12.62 3.14 14.11
C THR A 379 13.86 3.47 14.92
N LEU A 380 15.03 2.96 14.48
CA LEU A 380 16.31 3.27 15.09
C LEU A 380 16.66 4.75 15.00
N LEU A 381 16.39 5.40 13.86
CA LEU A 381 16.54 6.85 13.71
C LEU A 381 15.70 7.60 14.77
N GLY A 382 14.45 7.22 14.96
CA GLY A 382 13.57 7.78 15.98
C GLY A 382 14.14 7.62 17.38
N ASN A 383 14.42 6.38 17.76
CA ASN A 383 14.80 5.99 19.12
C ASN A 383 16.22 6.42 19.53
N LEU A 384 17.15 6.51 18.56
CA LEU A 384 18.55 6.82 18.85
C LEU A 384 18.93 8.28 18.60
N LEU A 385 18.19 8.99 17.72
CA LEU A 385 18.57 10.34 17.29
C LEU A 385 17.46 11.38 17.45
N LEU A 386 16.27 11.17 16.87
CA LEU A 386 15.24 12.20 16.87
C LEU A 386 14.76 12.52 18.28
N GLU A 387 14.39 11.53 19.06
CA GLU A 387 13.88 11.72 20.42
C GLU A 387 14.99 12.10 21.40
N PRO A 388 16.07 11.31 21.63
CA PRO A 388 17.04 11.61 22.67
C PRO A 388 17.96 12.79 22.38
N CYS A 389 18.29 13.05 21.10
CA CYS A 389 19.25 14.09 20.74
C CYS A 389 18.53 15.40 20.36
N LEU A 390 17.43 15.32 19.64
CA LEU A 390 16.71 16.50 19.14
C LEU A 390 15.46 16.84 19.93
N GLY A 391 14.94 15.90 20.76
CA GLY A 391 13.70 16.04 21.52
C GLY A 391 12.45 15.99 20.65
N ILE A 392 12.55 15.27 19.55
CA ILE A 392 11.45 15.04 18.59
C ILE A 392 10.93 13.63 18.83
N ASP A 393 9.96 13.48 19.71
CA ASP A 393 9.28 12.21 19.96
C ASP A 393 8.23 11.88 18.91
N ALA A 394 7.63 10.70 18.99
CA ALA A 394 6.61 10.23 18.05
C ALA A 394 5.39 11.17 17.99
N ALA A 395 5.02 11.82 19.08
CA ALA A 395 3.91 12.77 19.12
C ALA A 395 4.26 14.06 18.37
N ALA A 396 5.49 14.58 18.55
CA ALA A 396 5.99 15.74 17.81
C ALA A 396 6.10 15.46 16.29
N VAL A 397 6.53 14.24 15.92
CA VAL A 397 6.53 13.79 14.52
C VAL A 397 5.10 13.79 13.95
N ALA A 398 4.14 13.21 14.67
CA ALA A 398 2.74 13.14 14.24
C ALA A 398 2.05 14.53 14.16
N ALA A 399 2.42 15.46 15.04
CA ALA A 399 1.91 16.84 15.05
C ALA A 399 2.41 17.66 13.84
N GLY A 400 3.51 17.23 13.22
CA GLY A 400 4.17 17.96 12.12
C GLY A 400 4.93 19.19 12.60
N GLY A 401 5.64 19.89 11.91
CA GLY A 401 6.35 21.11 12.29
C GLY A 401 7.84 20.91 12.58
N ASN A 402 8.25 19.80 13.17
CA ASN A 402 9.67 19.49 13.39
C ASN A 402 10.27 18.60 12.31
N VAL A 403 9.47 17.76 11.66
CA VAL A 403 9.92 16.86 10.61
C VAL A 403 9.07 17.04 9.36
N SER A 404 9.72 17.18 8.23
CA SER A 404 9.11 17.05 6.91
C SER A 404 9.85 15.98 6.11
N TYR A 405 9.28 15.59 4.99
CA TYR A 405 9.68 14.40 4.25
C TYR A 405 9.99 14.75 2.80
N THR A 406 11.05 14.15 2.26
CA THR A 406 11.34 14.14 0.83
C THR A 406 11.83 12.76 0.39
N ARG A 407 11.72 12.46 -0.87
CA ARG A 407 12.26 11.26 -1.53
C ARG A 407 13.47 11.58 -2.41
N ASP A 408 13.77 12.88 -2.53
CA ASP A 408 14.85 13.39 -3.34
C ASP A 408 16.02 13.81 -2.43
N LEU A 409 17.13 13.10 -2.55
CA LEU A 409 18.36 13.36 -1.81
C LEU A 409 18.90 14.77 -2.12
N ALA A 410 18.84 15.20 -3.38
CA ALA A 410 19.33 16.52 -3.76
C ALA A 410 18.49 17.63 -3.15
N GLU A 411 17.18 17.44 -3.04
CA GLU A 411 16.27 18.33 -2.30
C GLU A 411 16.64 18.39 -0.82
N ALA A 412 16.93 17.25 -0.18
CA ALA A 412 17.33 17.19 1.23
C ALA A 412 18.62 17.98 1.49
N VAL A 413 19.65 17.79 0.65
CA VAL A 413 20.91 18.52 0.74
C VAL A 413 20.69 20.02 0.50
N THR A 414 19.91 20.39 -0.51
CA THR A 414 19.60 21.78 -0.85
C THR A 414 18.85 22.48 0.29
N ALA A 415 17.90 21.79 0.93
CA ALA A 415 17.13 22.34 2.05
C ALA A 415 18.03 22.69 3.25
N VAL A 416 19.00 21.82 3.59
CA VAL A 416 19.97 22.11 4.66
C VAL A 416 20.93 23.21 4.25
N LYS A 417 21.48 23.18 3.05
CA LYS A 417 22.39 24.19 2.52
C LYS A 417 21.75 25.57 2.46
N GLY A 418 20.47 25.64 2.12
CA GLY A 418 19.69 26.88 2.02
C GLY A 418 19.06 27.33 3.34
N GLY A 419 19.23 26.58 4.45
CA GLY A 419 18.66 26.91 5.75
C GLY A 419 17.14 26.66 5.88
N ALA A 420 16.52 26.00 4.90
CA ALA A 420 15.11 25.56 4.99
C ALA A 420 14.94 24.35 5.93
N ALA A 421 16.01 23.59 6.17
CA ALA A 421 16.12 22.57 7.19
C ALA A 421 17.41 22.77 7.99
N GLN A 422 17.40 22.40 9.28
CA GLN A 422 18.55 22.50 10.17
C GLN A 422 19.46 21.25 10.09
N ALA A 423 18.89 20.11 9.73
CA ALA A 423 19.60 18.87 9.42
C ALA A 423 18.71 17.98 8.54
N ALA A 424 19.30 17.00 7.87
CA ALA A 424 18.53 15.96 7.20
C ALA A 424 19.12 14.58 7.49
N PHE A 425 18.24 13.58 7.58
CA PHE A 425 18.59 12.17 7.72
C PHE A 425 18.15 11.42 6.47
N LEU A 426 19.13 10.85 5.77
CA LEU A 426 18.93 10.09 4.56
C LEU A 426 18.84 8.61 4.93
N LEU A 427 17.74 7.97 4.54
CA LEU A 427 17.49 6.55 4.81
C LEU A 427 17.72 5.72 3.54
N GLY A 428 18.12 4.48 3.73
CA GLY A 428 18.13 3.48 2.67
C GLY A 428 16.70 3.10 2.23
N ARG A 429 16.60 2.44 1.09
CA ARG A 429 15.32 1.91 0.59
C ARG A 429 14.81 0.82 1.54
N PRO A 430 13.58 0.93 2.04
CA PRO A 430 12.95 -0.18 2.75
C PRO A 430 12.79 -1.38 1.81
N THR A 431 13.01 -2.56 2.33
CA THR A 431 12.76 -3.79 1.58
C THR A 431 11.31 -4.23 1.71
N VAL A 432 10.81 -4.89 0.69
CA VAL A 432 9.48 -5.50 0.69
C VAL A 432 9.36 -6.55 1.80
N GLN A 433 10.48 -7.24 2.08
CA GLN A 433 10.57 -8.23 3.16
C GLN A 433 10.40 -7.60 4.55
N GLU A 434 10.97 -6.42 4.81
CA GLU A 434 10.76 -5.69 6.07
C GLU A 434 9.28 -5.35 6.28
N VAL A 435 8.57 -4.90 5.23
CA VAL A 435 7.13 -4.63 5.30
C VAL A 435 6.35 -5.89 5.67
N ARG A 436 6.67 -7.01 5.02
CA ARG A 436 6.04 -8.31 5.27
C ARG A 436 6.29 -8.80 6.70
N ASP A 437 7.54 -8.78 7.16
CA ASP A 437 7.94 -9.31 8.46
C ASP A 437 7.30 -8.52 9.61
N VAL A 438 7.27 -7.18 9.50
CA VAL A 438 6.60 -6.32 10.49
C VAL A 438 5.11 -6.61 10.55
N SER A 439 4.44 -6.70 9.39
CA SER A 439 2.99 -6.93 9.32
C SER A 439 2.60 -8.33 9.84
N LEU A 440 3.39 -9.37 9.52
CA LEU A 440 3.17 -10.73 10.01
C LEU A 440 3.37 -10.85 11.52
N ALA A 441 4.27 -10.05 12.11
CA ALA A 441 4.44 -9.96 13.55
C ALA A 441 3.26 -9.25 14.25
N GLY A 442 2.30 -8.69 13.52
CA GLY A 442 1.23 -7.86 14.06
C GLY A 442 1.70 -6.48 14.50
N ASP A 443 2.91 -6.09 14.11
CA ASP A 443 3.50 -4.78 14.36
C ASP A 443 3.19 -3.80 13.24
N VAL A 444 3.54 -2.53 13.46
CA VAL A 444 3.40 -1.45 12.45
C VAL A 444 4.67 -0.60 12.41
N MET A 445 5.00 -0.18 11.19
CA MET A 445 6.10 0.76 10.95
C MET A 445 5.71 2.18 11.40
N PRO A 446 6.69 3.04 11.75
CA PRO A 446 6.46 4.47 11.88
C PRO A 446 5.85 5.07 10.60
N GLN A 447 5.13 6.19 10.75
CA GLN A 447 4.54 6.86 9.60
C GLN A 447 5.58 7.29 8.55
N LYS A 448 5.16 7.26 7.27
CA LYS A 448 6.03 7.61 6.15
C LYS A 448 7.31 6.77 6.08
N SER A 449 7.21 5.50 6.47
CA SER A 449 8.33 4.55 6.38
C SER A 449 8.53 4.02 4.96
N THR A 450 7.47 3.88 4.19
CA THR A 450 7.46 3.32 2.85
C THR A 450 6.86 4.29 1.84
N PHE A 451 7.34 4.22 0.61
CA PHE A 451 6.71 4.88 -0.53
C PHE A 451 6.77 3.96 -1.74
N PHE A 452 5.71 3.20 -1.95
CA PHE A 452 5.57 2.36 -3.14
C PHE A 452 5.45 3.23 -4.38
N PHE A 453 6.36 3.04 -5.35
CA PHE A 453 6.48 3.84 -6.56
C PHE A 453 6.28 2.99 -7.82
N PRO A 454 5.66 3.55 -8.88
CA PRO A 454 4.86 4.76 -8.85
C PRO A 454 3.57 4.56 -8.06
N LYS A 455 2.94 5.65 -7.62
CA LYS A 455 1.60 5.57 -7.02
C LYS A 455 0.58 5.16 -8.06
N LEU A 456 -0.49 4.49 -7.61
CA LEU A 456 -1.64 4.20 -8.46
C LEU A 456 -2.32 5.51 -8.88
N LEU A 457 -2.70 5.63 -10.14
CA LEU A 457 -3.45 6.80 -10.60
C LEU A 457 -4.91 6.73 -10.14
N SER A 458 -5.42 7.85 -9.67
CA SER A 458 -6.83 8.08 -9.42
C SER A 458 -7.56 8.37 -10.73
N GLY A 459 -8.74 7.79 -10.94
CA GLY A 459 -9.56 8.04 -12.13
C GLY A 459 -9.41 7.03 -13.26
N LEU A 460 -8.64 5.94 -13.09
CA LEU A 460 -8.57 4.88 -14.10
C LEU A 460 -9.81 3.98 -14.07
N VAL A 461 -10.08 3.38 -12.91
CA VAL A 461 -11.27 2.57 -12.65
C VAL A 461 -11.83 2.99 -11.30
N LEU A 462 -13.09 3.40 -11.30
CA LEU A 462 -13.83 3.89 -10.15
C LEU A 462 -14.91 2.89 -9.77
N ARG A 463 -15.47 3.01 -8.57
CA ARG A 463 -16.60 2.21 -8.13
C ARG A 463 -17.75 3.08 -7.63
N ASP A 464 -18.96 2.86 -8.14
CA ASP A 464 -20.21 3.46 -7.66
C ASP A 464 -20.97 2.43 -6.81
N LEU A 465 -21.02 2.64 -5.50
CA LEU A 465 -21.70 1.73 -4.56
C LEU A 465 -23.23 1.63 -4.78
N LYS A 466 -23.82 2.61 -5.50
CA LYS A 466 -25.25 2.59 -5.85
C LYS A 466 -25.56 1.80 -7.10
N ALA A 467 -24.57 1.63 -7.97
CA ALA A 467 -24.72 0.96 -9.26
C ALA A 467 -24.15 -0.46 -9.26
N ASP A 468 -23.61 -0.91 -8.11
CA ASP A 468 -23.13 -2.29 -7.97
C ASP A 468 -24.29 -3.27 -8.21
N ASP A 469 -23.96 -4.37 -8.88
CA ASP A 469 -24.85 -5.53 -8.95
C ASP A 469 -25.09 -6.08 -7.53
N PRO A 470 -26.20 -6.81 -7.28
CA PRO A 470 -26.36 -7.53 -6.04
C PRO A 470 -25.10 -8.36 -5.76
N MET A 471 -24.50 -8.19 -4.57
CA MET A 471 -23.22 -8.82 -4.24
C MET A 471 -23.26 -10.34 -4.39
N GLU A 472 -24.44 -10.94 -4.14
CA GLU A 472 -24.69 -12.37 -4.33
C GLU A 472 -24.57 -12.80 -5.79
N ALA A 473 -24.92 -11.91 -6.74
CA ALA A 473 -24.80 -12.20 -8.18
C ALA A 473 -23.35 -12.20 -8.69
N LEU A 474 -22.42 -11.63 -7.90
CA LEU A 474 -20.98 -11.62 -8.20
C LEU A 474 -20.26 -12.84 -7.64
N LEU A 475 -20.95 -13.66 -6.80
CA LEU A 475 -20.43 -14.92 -6.33
C LEU A 475 -20.55 -15.97 -7.46
N PRO A 476 -19.60 -16.89 -7.60
CA PRO A 476 -19.80 -18.04 -8.47
C PRO A 476 -20.99 -18.85 -7.97
N ASP A 477 -21.73 -19.43 -8.88
CA ASP A 477 -22.81 -20.37 -8.56
C ASP A 477 -22.27 -21.45 -7.60
N ALA A 478 -22.93 -21.60 -6.44
CA ALA A 478 -22.54 -22.52 -5.38
C ALA A 478 -22.77 -24.00 -5.78
#